data_ca23aa3891756a6806e2d27e92e0b44c
#
_entry.id   ca23aa3891756a6806e2d27e92e0b44c
#
_cell.length_a   1.000
_cell.length_b   1.000
_cell.length_c   1.000
_cell.angle_alpha   90.00
_cell.angle_beta   90.00
_cell.angle_gamma   90.00
#
_symmetry.space_group_name_H-M   'P 1'
#
loop_
_entity.id
_entity.type
_entity.pdbx_description
1 polymer ?
#
loop_
_entity_poly.entity_id
_entity_poly.type
_entity_poly.pdbx_seq_one_letter_code
_entity_poly.pdbx_strand_id
1 'polypeptide(L)'
;MEIVRRMSAPVPASEVFAHVADLDDYVAWMPLIHDVDTIVAPGNDGVTPAWSVELRAHVGPLARSKRLRMERTAVEQDRLAVFERREDDERKHSAWMLSAEITEDPTRSGSTELTMTMRYDGSLWVGAVLERVLEDQVRRGSERLSALLGSGSEPPG
;
A
#
# COMPACT_ATOMS: atom_id res chain seq x y z
N MET A 1 -5.55 2.22 15.05
CA MET A 1 -5.72 0.88 14.44
C MET A 1 -4.52 0.57 13.57
N GLU A 2 -4.01 -0.64 13.67
CA GLU A 2 -2.89 -1.10 12.87
C GLU A 2 -3.20 -2.47 12.28
N ILE A 3 -2.92 -2.63 10.99
CA ILE A 3 -3.10 -3.89 10.27
C ILE A 3 -1.75 -4.26 9.66
N VAL A 4 -1.28 -5.47 9.93
CA VAL A 4 -0.02 -6.00 9.40
C VAL A 4 -0.30 -7.28 8.63
N ARG A 5 0.22 -7.35 7.40
CA ARG A 5 0.14 -8.55 6.56
C ARG A 5 1.52 -8.89 6.02
N ARG A 6 1.86 -10.17 6.08
CA ARG A 6 3.10 -10.69 5.51
C ARG A 6 2.79 -11.64 4.39
N MET A 7 3.61 -11.58 3.35
CA MET A 7 3.50 -12.52 2.23
C MET A 7 4.89 -12.82 1.69
N SER A 8 5.05 -14.03 1.16
CA SER A 8 6.27 -14.42 0.45
C SER A 8 5.98 -14.56 -1.03
N ALA A 9 6.94 -14.18 -1.86
CA ALA A 9 6.84 -14.28 -3.30
C ALA A 9 8.14 -14.88 -3.86
N PRO A 10 8.06 -15.80 -4.84
CA PRO A 10 9.24 -16.45 -5.43
C PRO A 10 9.90 -15.57 -6.50
N VAL A 11 10.15 -14.32 -6.17
CA VAL A 11 10.72 -13.32 -7.07
C VAL A 11 11.74 -12.48 -6.30
N PRO A 12 12.69 -11.80 -6.99
CA PRO A 12 13.64 -10.93 -6.31
C PRO A 12 12.98 -9.68 -5.73
N ALA A 13 13.65 -9.06 -4.77
CA ALA A 13 13.16 -7.87 -4.08
C ALA A 13 12.85 -6.73 -5.04
N SER A 14 13.60 -6.58 -6.13
CA SER A 14 13.38 -5.55 -7.13
C SER A 14 12.02 -5.67 -7.82
N GLU A 15 11.55 -6.89 -8.05
CA GLU A 15 10.22 -7.10 -8.65
C GLU A 15 9.10 -6.76 -7.68
N VAL A 16 9.26 -7.11 -6.40
CA VAL A 16 8.29 -6.73 -5.37
C VAL A 16 8.26 -5.21 -5.23
N PHE A 17 9.44 -4.58 -5.18
CA PHE A 17 9.57 -3.14 -5.03
C PHE A 17 8.88 -2.36 -6.15
N ALA A 18 8.94 -2.86 -7.37
CA ALA A 18 8.27 -2.23 -8.52
C ALA A 18 6.76 -2.10 -8.34
N HIS A 19 6.13 -2.94 -7.52
CA HIS A 19 4.69 -2.90 -7.27
C HIS A 19 4.31 -2.08 -6.03
N VAL A 20 5.26 -1.72 -5.17
CA VAL A 20 4.96 -1.06 -3.88
C VAL A 20 5.66 0.27 -3.69
N ALA A 21 6.54 0.67 -4.60
CA ALA A 21 7.33 1.89 -4.45
C ALA A 21 6.54 3.17 -4.71
N ASP A 22 5.54 3.12 -5.58
CA ASP A 22 4.73 4.27 -5.97
C ASP A 22 3.24 3.95 -5.83
N LEU A 23 2.47 4.91 -5.33
CA LEU A 23 1.04 4.67 -5.06
C LEU A 23 0.21 4.40 -6.30
N ASP A 24 0.61 4.92 -7.46
CA ASP A 24 -0.08 4.62 -8.72
C ASP A 24 -0.14 3.12 -9.01
N ASP A 25 0.89 2.37 -8.61
CA ASP A 25 0.94 0.92 -8.86
C ASP A 25 0.03 0.11 -7.94
N TYR A 26 -0.42 0.70 -6.84
CA TYR A 26 -1.31 0.03 -5.88
C TYR A 26 -2.72 -0.18 -6.42
N VAL A 27 -3.17 0.63 -7.36
CA VAL A 27 -4.52 0.52 -7.94
C VAL A 27 -4.73 -0.86 -8.57
N ALA A 28 -3.67 -1.46 -9.12
CA ALA A 28 -3.75 -2.74 -9.79
C ALA A 28 -4.05 -3.91 -8.85
N TRP A 29 -3.71 -3.80 -7.56
CA TRP A 29 -3.81 -4.93 -6.65
C TRP A 29 -4.42 -4.64 -5.29
N MET A 30 -4.48 -3.39 -4.83
CA MET A 30 -5.03 -3.01 -3.52
C MET A 30 -6.45 -2.44 -3.70
N PRO A 31 -7.51 -3.22 -3.42
CA PRO A 31 -8.89 -2.74 -3.66
C PRO A 31 -9.28 -1.51 -2.86
N LEU A 32 -8.69 -1.31 -1.68
CA LEU A 32 -8.92 -0.14 -0.86
C LEU A 32 -8.55 1.15 -1.58
N ILE A 33 -7.50 1.10 -2.41
CA ILE A 33 -7.04 2.24 -3.21
C ILE A 33 -7.78 2.22 -4.54
N HIS A 34 -8.83 3.02 -4.62
CA HIS A 34 -9.73 3.05 -5.77
C HIS A 34 -9.19 3.86 -6.94
N ASP A 35 -8.58 5.00 -6.65
CA ASP A 35 -8.06 5.91 -7.66
C ASP A 35 -6.85 6.67 -7.12
N VAL A 36 -5.88 6.93 -7.99
CA VAL A 36 -4.66 7.66 -7.62
C VAL A 36 -4.33 8.65 -8.72
N ASP A 37 -4.15 9.92 -8.34
CA ASP A 37 -3.67 10.97 -9.24
C ASP A 37 -2.32 11.47 -8.73
N THR A 38 -1.32 11.49 -9.59
CA THR A 38 0.01 12.00 -9.25
C THR A 38 -0.03 13.53 -9.10
N ILE A 39 0.41 14.03 -7.94
CA ILE A 39 0.58 15.47 -7.69
C ILE A 39 2.02 15.85 -7.97
N VAL A 40 2.96 15.13 -7.36
CA VAL A 40 4.40 15.31 -7.58
C VAL A 40 4.98 13.95 -7.97
N ALA A 41 5.48 13.85 -9.18
CA ALA A 41 6.05 12.60 -9.69
C ALA A 41 7.36 12.26 -8.99
N PRO A 42 7.64 10.95 -8.78
CA PRO A 42 8.95 10.51 -8.32
C PRO A 42 10.06 10.91 -9.31
N GLY A 43 11.28 11.11 -8.79
CA GLY A 43 12.45 11.44 -9.62
C GLY A 43 12.77 12.92 -9.70
N ASN A 44 11.97 13.79 -9.08
CA ASN A 44 12.31 15.20 -8.96
C ASN A 44 13.23 15.40 -7.76
N ASP A 45 14.47 15.78 -8.01
CA ASP A 45 15.47 15.96 -6.97
C ASP A 45 15.02 16.97 -5.91
N GLY A 46 15.08 16.56 -4.65
CA GLY A 46 14.75 17.41 -3.52
C GLY A 46 13.27 17.63 -3.28
N VAL A 47 12.40 17.01 -4.08
CA VAL A 47 10.94 17.12 -3.90
C VAL A 47 10.35 15.76 -3.53
N THR A 48 9.56 15.75 -2.45
CA THR A 48 8.90 14.53 -2.00
C THR A 48 7.76 14.15 -2.95
N PRO A 49 7.74 12.92 -3.47
CA PRO A 49 6.61 12.46 -4.29
C PRO A 49 5.30 12.52 -3.53
N ALA A 50 4.23 12.93 -4.20
CA ALA A 50 2.91 13.08 -3.59
C ALA A 50 1.81 12.66 -4.56
N TRP A 51 0.73 12.12 -4.00
CA TRP A 51 -0.42 11.63 -4.76
C TRP A 51 -1.71 12.02 -4.06
N SER A 52 -2.75 12.26 -4.86
CA SER A 52 -4.12 12.32 -4.39
C SER A 52 -4.72 10.93 -4.50
N VAL A 53 -5.12 10.36 -3.38
CA VAL A 53 -5.56 8.96 -3.30
C VAL A 53 -7.02 8.91 -2.87
N GLU A 54 -7.85 8.20 -3.63
CA GLU A 54 -9.21 7.90 -3.20
C GLU A 54 -9.25 6.51 -2.58
N LEU A 55 -9.55 6.46 -1.29
CA LEU A 55 -9.83 5.21 -0.59
C LEU A 55 -11.31 4.91 -0.70
N ARG A 56 -11.66 3.68 -1.01
CA ARG A 56 -13.05 3.25 -1.09
C ARG A 56 -13.22 1.90 -0.40
N ALA A 57 -14.21 1.83 0.49
CA ALA A 57 -14.56 0.61 1.18
C ALA A 57 -16.07 0.45 1.24
N HIS A 58 -16.53 -0.80 1.18
CA HIS A 58 -17.94 -1.13 1.38
C HIS A 58 -18.17 -1.54 2.82
N VAL A 59 -19.12 -0.85 3.48
CA VAL A 59 -19.55 -1.17 4.83
C VAL A 59 -21.02 -1.55 4.73
N GLY A 60 -21.30 -2.86 4.68
CA GLY A 60 -22.64 -3.37 4.40
C GLY A 60 -23.10 -2.97 3.00
N PRO A 61 -24.34 -2.45 2.85
CA PRO A 61 -24.83 -2.02 1.54
C PRO A 61 -24.29 -0.64 1.09
N LEU A 62 -23.50 0.02 1.94
CA LEU A 62 -23.00 1.37 1.67
C LEU A 62 -21.56 1.34 1.23
N ALA A 63 -21.24 2.10 0.19
CA ALA A 63 -19.86 2.39 -0.20
C ALA A 63 -19.46 3.71 0.43
N ARG A 64 -18.26 3.77 1.00
CA ARG A 64 -17.70 5.00 1.54
C ARG A 64 -16.38 5.30 0.88
N SER A 65 -16.20 6.54 0.49
CA SER A 65 -14.99 7.02 -0.17
C SER A 65 -14.40 8.18 0.60
N LYS A 66 -13.07 8.26 0.57
CA LYS A 66 -12.33 9.37 1.16
C LYS A 66 -11.13 9.66 0.31
N ARG A 67 -10.91 10.95 0.01
CA ARG A 67 -9.73 11.38 -0.74
C ARG A 67 -8.70 11.97 0.20
N LEU A 68 -7.45 11.52 0.05
CA LEU A 68 -6.32 11.93 0.88
C LEU A 68 -5.17 12.39 0.00
N ARG A 69 -4.40 13.35 0.50
CA ARG A 69 -3.09 13.63 -0.07
C ARG A 69 -2.04 12.81 0.68
N MET A 70 -1.31 11.97 -0.02
CA MET A 70 -0.28 11.10 0.56
C MET A 70 1.08 11.48 -0.01
N GLU A 71 2.10 11.49 0.84
CA GLU A 71 3.50 11.68 0.45
C GLU A 71 4.30 10.44 0.75
N ARG A 72 5.30 10.15 -0.10
CA ARG A 72 6.26 9.09 0.20
C ARG A 72 7.34 9.67 1.11
N THR A 73 7.22 9.45 2.40
CA THR A 73 8.07 10.06 3.42
C THR A 73 9.37 9.31 3.65
N ALA A 74 9.44 8.05 3.25
CA ALA A 74 10.67 7.27 3.30
C ALA A 74 10.71 6.28 2.14
N VAL A 75 11.87 6.09 1.56
CA VAL A 75 12.10 5.11 0.50
C VAL A 75 13.54 4.62 0.55
N GLU A 76 13.71 3.31 0.45
CA GLU A 76 15.01 2.67 0.26
C GLU A 76 14.85 1.66 -0.87
N GLN A 77 15.70 1.76 -1.87
CA GLN A 77 15.62 0.92 -3.06
C GLN A 77 15.56 -0.56 -2.68
N ASP A 78 14.56 -1.26 -3.22
CA ASP A 78 14.30 -2.68 -3.03
C ASP A 78 14.05 -3.14 -1.58
N ARG A 79 13.82 -2.20 -0.65
CA ARG A 79 13.68 -2.52 0.77
C ARG A 79 12.50 -1.89 1.47
N LEU A 80 12.17 -0.63 1.14
CA LEU A 80 11.19 0.11 1.93
C LEU A 80 10.52 1.21 1.13
N ALA A 81 9.21 1.34 1.30
CA ALA A 81 8.47 2.52 0.89
C ALA A 81 7.45 2.84 1.98
N VAL A 82 7.43 4.08 2.45
CA VAL A 82 6.50 4.55 3.47
C VAL A 82 5.74 5.73 2.92
N PHE A 83 4.41 5.66 3.01
CA PHE A 83 3.50 6.73 2.58
C PHE A 83 2.74 7.21 3.79
N GLU A 84 2.67 8.54 3.96
CA GLU A 84 1.93 9.15 5.05
C GLU A 84 1.03 10.25 4.54
N ARG A 85 -0.13 10.38 5.16
CA ARG A 85 -1.05 11.47 4.85
C ARG A 85 -0.40 12.80 5.19
N ARG A 86 -0.29 13.67 4.21
CA ARG A 86 0.21 15.05 4.35
C ARG A 86 -0.70 15.95 3.53
N GLU A 87 -1.62 16.61 4.20
CA GLU A 87 -2.50 17.58 3.55
C GLU A 87 -1.78 18.93 3.45
N ASP A 88 -2.16 19.70 2.46
CA ASP A 88 -1.60 21.02 2.22
C ASP A 88 -2.48 22.17 2.78
N ASP A 89 -3.49 21.84 3.56
CA ASP A 89 -4.34 22.80 4.27
C ASP A 89 -3.90 22.91 5.75
N GLU A 90 -4.46 23.89 6.46
CA GLU A 90 -4.15 24.12 7.88
C GLU A 90 -5.03 23.30 8.83
N ARG A 91 -5.85 22.39 8.31
CA ARG A 91 -6.77 21.60 9.12
C ARG A 91 -6.08 20.38 9.70
N LYS A 92 -6.55 19.95 10.87
CA LYS A 92 -6.17 18.66 11.44
C LYS A 92 -6.88 17.55 10.71
N HIS A 93 -6.12 16.57 10.27
CA HIS A 93 -6.64 15.37 9.62
C HIS A 93 -6.22 14.12 10.39
N SER A 94 -7.05 13.09 10.30
CA SER A 94 -6.68 11.78 10.85
C SER A 94 -5.45 11.25 10.14
N ALA A 95 -4.54 10.67 10.90
CA ALA A 95 -3.32 10.11 10.34
C ALA A 95 -3.61 8.84 9.56
N TRP A 96 -2.98 8.72 8.41
CA TRP A 96 -2.93 7.50 7.61
C TRP A 96 -1.48 7.21 7.27
N MET A 97 -1.06 5.98 7.44
CA MET A 97 0.27 5.52 7.05
C MET A 97 0.15 4.16 6.39
N LEU A 98 0.88 3.99 5.31
CA LEU A 98 1.04 2.70 4.63
C LEU A 98 2.53 2.46 4.45
N SER A 99 3.02 1.32 4.91
CA SER A 99 4.42 0.97 4.76
C SER A 99 4.56 -0.40 4.10
N ALA A 100 5.52 -0.51 3.20
CA ALA A 100 5.90 -1.75 2.55
C ALA A 100 7.38 -2.01 2.86
N GLU A 101 7.66 -3.08 3.60
CA GLU A 101 9.01 -3.47 3.97
C GLU A 101 9.35 -4.79 3.29
N ILE A 102 10.48 -4.82 2.60
CA ILE A 102 10.91 -5.97 1.80
C ILE A 102 12.17 -6.55 2.41
N THR A 103 12.15 -7.86 2.68
CA THR A 103 13.30 -8.61 3.17
C THR A 103 13.45 -9.89 2.38
N GLU A 104 14.64 -10.48 2.42
CA GLU A 104 14.82 -11.81 1.86
C GLU A 104 14.09 -12.83 2.73
N ASP A 105 13.46 -13.81 2.09
CA ASP A 105 12.82 -14.91 2.81
C ASP A 105 13.92 -15.83 3.38
N PRO A 106 14.04 -15.95 4.70
CA PRO A 106 15.11 -16.75 5.31
C PRO A 106 14.97 -18.25 5.06
N THR A 107 13.79 -18.71 4.62
CA THR A 107 13.52 -20.12 4.41
C THR A 107 13.66 -20.56 2.96
N ARG A 108 13.71 -19.59 2.01
CA ARG A 108 13.78 -19.91 0.58
C ARG A 108 14.72 -18.96 -0.14
N SER A 109 15.79 -19.50 -0.69
CA SER A 109 16.70 -18.76 -1.54
C SER A 109 15.98 -18.26 -2.80
N GLY A 110 16.14 -16.99 -3.15
CA GLY A 110 15.49 -16.38 -4.31
C GLY A 110 14.06 -15.92 -4.06
N SER A 111 13.55 -16.08 -2.85
CA SER A 111 12.23 -15.60 -2.45
C SER A 111 12.33 -14.36 -1.58
N THR A 112 11.28 -13.56 -1.60
CA THR A 112 11.21 -12.28 -0.92
C THR A 112 10.00 -12.26 0.00
N GLU A 113 10.19 -11.70 1.20
CA GLU A 113 9.08 -11.46 2.14
C GLU A 113 8.71 -9.99 2.10
N LEU A 114 7.43 -9.71 1.91
CA LEU A 114 6.86 -8.38 1.97
C LEU A 114 6.01 -8.26 3.22
N THR A 115 6.29 -7.25 4.04
CA THR A 115 5.46 -6.89 5.18
C THR A 115 4.77 -5.56 4.90
N MET A 116 3.45 -5.60 4.81
CA MET A 116 2.62 -4.41 4.64
C MET A 116 2.03 -4.01 5.99
N THR A 117 2.19 -2.75 6.35
CA THR A 117 1.59 -2.20 7.57
C THR A 117 0.74 -1.00 7.19
N MET A 118 -0.51 -0.99 7.67
CA MET A 118 -1.39 0.16 7.53
C MET A 118 -1.79 0.64 8.92
N ARG A 119 -1.62 1.94 9.17
CA ARG A 119 -2.05 2.58 10.41
C ARG A 119 -3.06 3.66 10.09
N TYR A 120 -4.13 3.66 10.85
CA TYR A 120 -5.17 4.67 10.77
C TYR A 120 -5.48 5.17 12.18
N ASP A 121 -5.47 6.48 12.34
CA ASP A 121 -5.80 7.12 13.63
C ASP A 121 -6.87 8.19 13.37
N GLY A 122 -8.12 7.80 13.44
CA GLY A 122 -9.23 8.70 13.20
C GLY A 122 -10.51 8.25 13.89
N SER A 123 -11.39 9.21 14.18
CA SER A 123 -12.63 9.00 14.91
C SER A 123 -13.85 8.77 14.02
N LEU A 124 -13.75 9.07 12.72
CA LEU A 124 -14.89 9.00 11.79
C LEU A 124 -15.32 7.58 11.46
N TRP A 125 -14.46 6.62 11.71
CA TRP A 125 -14.67 5.23 11.34
C TRP A 125 -14.31 4.38 12.56
N VAL A 126 -15.13 4.47 13.58
CA VAL A 126 -14.86 3.78 14.85
C VAL A 126 -15.59 2.45 14.84
N GLY A 127 -14.86 1.40 15.18
CA GLY A 127 -15.47 0.13 15.54
C GLY A 127 -14.86 -1.08 14.83
N ALA A 128 -15.16 -2.24 15.39
CA ALA A 128 -14.69 -3.53 14.91
C ALA A 128 -15.11 -3.83 13.46
N VAL A 129 -16.17 -3.21 12.97
CA VAL A 129 -16.66 -3.41 11.60
C VAL A 129 -15.68 -2.83 10.59
N LEU A 130 -15.21 -1.60 10.81
CA LEU A 130 -14.25 -0.99 9.90
C LEU A 130 -12.91 -1.73 9.90
N GLU A 131 -12.46 -2.12 11.07
CA GLU A 131 -11.21 -2.89 11.20
C GLU A 131 -11.29 -4.17 10.36
N ARG A 132 -12.42 -4.89 10.42
CA ARG A 132 -12.64 -6.08 9.61
C ARG A 132 -12.67 -5.78 8.11
N VAL A 133 -13.32 -4.68 7.71
CA VAL A 133 -13.38 -4.27 6.31
C VAL A 133 -11.97 -3.96 5.79
N LEU A 134 -11.18 -3.22 6.55
CA LEU A 134 -9.82 -2.89 6.16
C LEU A 134 -8.91 -4.12 6.13
N GLU A 135 -9.04 -5.01 7.11
CA GLU A 135 -8.30 -6.28 7.09
C GLU A 135 -8.64 -7.12 5.86
N ASP A 136 -9.92 -7.19 5.50
CA ASP A 136 -10.37 -7.90 4.32
C ASP A 136 -9.80 -7.29 3.04
N GLN A 137 -9.81 -5.95 2.93
CA GLN A 137 -9.26 -5.24 1.78
C GLN A 137 -7.75 -5.47 1.65
N VAL A 138 -7.02 -5.41 2.74
CA VAL A 138 -5.57 -5.67 2.74
C VAL A 138 -5.28 -7.13 2.40
N ARG A 139 -6.06 -8.06 2.92
CA ARG A 139 -5.92 -9.49 2.59
C ARG A 139 -6.15 -9.74 1.11
N ARG A 140 -7.22 -9.20 0.54
CA ARG A 140 -7.51 -9.32 -0.90
C ARG A 140 -6.41 -8.69 -1.75
N GLY A 141 -5.91 -7.54 -1.33
CA GLY A 141 -4.78 -6.89 -1.99
C GLY A 141 -3.54 -7.76 -1.99
N SER A 142 -3.21 -8.35 -0.86
CA SER A 142 -2.07 -9.26 -0.73
C SER A 142 -2.21 -10.48 -1.64
N GLU A 143 -3.40 -11.05 -1.74
CA GLU A 143 -3.68 -12.18 -2.63
C GLU A 143 -3.52 -11.79 -4.10
N ARG A 144 -4.00 -10.62 -4.50
CA ARG A 144 -3.86 -10.10 -5.87
C ARG A 144 -2.40 -9.82 -6.21
N LEU A 145 -1.67 -9.22 -5.29
CA LEU A 145 -0.23 -8.95 -5.49
C LEU A 145 0.54 -10.27 -5.63
N SER A 146 0.24 -11.25 -4.79
CA SER A 146 0.85 -12.58 -4.88
C SER A 146 0.61 -13.22 -6.24
N ALA A 147 -0.61 -13.09 -6.78
CA ALA A 147 -0.94 -13.60 -8.10
C ALA A 147 -0.19 -12.88 -9.21
N LEU A 148 -0.05 -11.55 -9.13
CA LEU A 148 0.71 -10.77 -10.09
C LEU A 148 2.19 -11.17 -10.10
N LEU A 149 2.79 -11.33 -8.92
CA LEU A 149 4.19 -11.73 -8.78
C LEU A 149 4.42 -13.17 -9.24
N GLY A 150 3.49 -14.06 -8.91
CA GLY A 150 3.56 -15.47 -9.33
C GLY A 150 3.44 -15.64 -10.84
N SER A 151 2.55 -14.91 -11.49
CA SER A 151 2.36 -14.99 -12.93
C SER A 151 3.53 -14.40 -13.72
N GLY A 152 4.24 -13.43 -13.13
CA GLY A 152 5.42 -12.81 -13.77
C GLY A 152 6.66 -13.68 -13.70
N SER A 153 6.70 -14.69 -12.83
CA SER A 153 7.86 -15.54 -12.59
C SER A 153 7.78 -16.94 -13.21
N GLU A 154 6.69 -17.27 -13.88
CA GLU A 154 6.59 -18.57 -14.55
C GLU A 154 7.59 -18.66 -15.69
N PRO A 155 8.47 -19.68 -15.68
CA PRO A 155 9.34 -19.89 -16.82
C PRO A 155 8.49 -20.27 -18.04
N PRO A 156 8.87 -19.83 -19.23
CA PRO A 156 8.20 -20.29 -20.45
C PRO A 156 8.31 -21.80 -20.51
N GLY A 157 7.17 -22.41 -20.39
CA GLY A 157 7.06 -23.87 -20.37
C GLY A 157 7.52 -24.53 -21.64
#